data_bdfbe1650bc8c03d057f8a0ff7724f85
#
_entry.id   bdfbe1650bc8c03d057f8a0ff7724f85
#
_cell.length_a   1.000
_cell.length_b   1.000
_cell.length_c   1.000
_cell.angle_alpha   90.00
_cell.angle_beta   90.00
_cell.angle_gamma   90.00
#
_symmetry.space_group_name_H-M   'P 1'
#
loop_
_entity.id
_entity.type
_entity.pdbx_description
1 polymer ?
#
loop_
_entity_poly.entity_id
_entity_poly.type
_entity_poly.pdbx_seq_one_letter_code
_entity_poly.pdbx_strand_id
1 'polypeptide(L)'
;TRVRSSAASDVYKRQVYKTGAKTVYVMEEPLAAAVGANVDIHEAKGSMVVDIGGGTTDIAVISLGGSVVSESLKVAGDKFDEAIVKYIKKKHNVMIGERTAEDLKINIGCVYPKIQDMDMDIRGRDLVTGLPKTITVHSSEMLEALIEPAMMIVDSVHSVLEKTPPELAADISDKGIYMTGGGCLVDGLDKLLQEKTGINVMIAQDAVSCLSLIHISE
;
A
#
# COMPACT_ATOMS: atom_id res chain seq x y z
N THR A 1 24.97 -3.97 2.46
CA THR A 1 23.82 -3.04 2.39
C THR A 1 23.41 -2.47 3.75
N ARG A 2 23.93 -2.99 4.86
CA ARG A 2 23.64 -2.54 6.24
C ARG A 2 24.19 -1.15 6.64
N VAL A 3 25.13 -0.58 5.92
CA VAL A 3 25.86 0.64 6.34
C VAL A 3 25.09 1.95 6.06
N ARG A 4 24.20 1.98 5.07
CA ARG A 4 23.42 3.20 4.77
C ARG A 4 22.23 3.43 5.70
N SER A 5 21.69 2.39 6.31
CA SER A 5 20.59 2.47 7.27
C SER A 5 21.02 3.08 8.61
N SER A 6 22.26 2.85 9.08
CA SER A 6 22.72 3.28 10.39
C SER A 6 22.85 4.80 10.55
N ALA A 7 23.40 5.49 9.55
CA ALA A 7 23.63 6.94 9.64
C ALA A 7 22.32 7.76 9.61
N ALA A 8 21.36 7.38 8.77
CA ALA A 8 20.03 8.01 8.76
C ALA A 8 19.28 7.73 10.07
N SER A 9 19.29 6.48 10.54
CA SER A 9 18.69 6.07 11.80
C SER A 9 19.29 6.83 13.00
N ASP A 10 20.61 7.09 12.99
CA ASP A 10 21.26 7.85 14.06
C ASP A 10 20.86 9.33 14.08
N VAL A 11 20.61 9.93 12.92
CA VAL A 11 20.10 11.30 12.82
C VAL A 11 18.68 11.38 13.41
N TYR A 12 17.79 10.47 13.03
CA TYR A 12 16.43 10.41 13.57
C TYR A 12 16.42 10.14 15.08
N LYS A 13 17.21 9.19 15.58
CA LYS A 13 17.35 8.93 17.00
C LYS A 13 17.75 10.20 17.77
N ARG A 14 18.74 10.95 17.27
CA ARG A 14 19.17 12.21 17.89
C ARG A 14 18.07 13.28 17.92
N GLN A 15 17.25 13.35 16.87
CA GLN A 15 16.12 14.29 16.86
C GLN A 15 15.07 13.91 17.90
N VAL A 16 14.72 12.63 18.03
CA VAL A 16 13.78 12.13 19.04
C VAL A 16 14.33 12.32 20.45
N TYR A 17 15.63 12.06 20.70
CA TYR A 17 16.24 12.34 22.01
C TYR A 17 16.15 13.83 22.41
N LYS A 18 16.25 14.76 21.43
CA LYS A 18 16.10 16.19 21.69
C LYS A 18 14.70 16.60 22.15
N THR A 19 13.66 15.80 21.89
CA THR A 19 12.30 16.03 22.40
C THR A 19 12.10 15.53 23.83
N GLY A 20 13.12 14.95 24.44
CA GLY A 20 13.09 14.51 25.87
C GLY A 20 12.81 13.00 26.01
N ALA A 21 12.82 12.23 24.92
CA ALA A 21 12.66 10.78 25.02
C ALA A 21 13.81 10.13 25.78
N LYS A 22 13.50 9.26 26.76
CA LYS A 22 14.50 8.55 27.56
C LYS A 22 15.16 7.41 26.79
N THR A 23 14.41 6.74 25.95
CA THR A 23 14.89 5.59 25.17
C THR A 23 14.27 5.64 23.77
N VAL A 24 15.07 5.32 22.75
CA VAL A 24 14.62 5.31 21.35
C VAL A 24 15.06 4.00 20.71
N TYR A 25 14.12 3.24 20.22
CA TYR A 25 14.34 2.05 19.42
C TYR A 25 14.04 2.33 17.96
N VAL A 26 14.76 1.69 17.05
CA VAL A 26 14.48 1.71 15.61
C VAL A 26 14.06 0.31 15.21
N MET A 27 12.91 0.22 14.57
CA MET A 27 12.34 -1.00 14.05
C MET A 27 12.20 -0.87 12.53
N GLU A 28 12.31 -1.95 11.79
CA GLU A 28 11.97 -1.97 10.36
C GLU A 28 10.47 -1.76 10.18
N GLU A 29 10.07 -0.93 9.19
CA GLU A 29 8.69 -0.55 8.96
C GLU A 29 7.76 -1.76 8.76
N PRO A 30 8.11 -2.81 7.98
CA PRO A 30 7.26 -3.99 7.85
C PRO A 30 7.08 -4.80 9.15
N LEU A 31 8.10 -4.81 10.03
CA LEU A 31 7.95 -5.44 11.35
C LEU A 31 6.96 -4.66 12.21
N ALA A 32 7.04 -3.33 12.14
CA ALA A 32 6.11 -2.45 12.82
C ALA A 32 4.67 -2.67 12.30
N ALA A 33 4.50 -2.69 10.98
CA ALA A 33 3.22 -2.98 10.34
C ALA A 33 2.64 -4.34 10.74
N ALA A 34 3.48 -5.38 10.83
CA ALA A 34 3.08 -6.72 11.28
C ALA A 34 2.54 -6.71 12.72
N VAL A 35 3.26 -6.05 13.64
CA VAL A 35 2.82 -5.90 15.03
C VAL A 35 1.50 -5.15 15.11
N GLY A 36 1.35 -4.05 14.37
CA GLY A 36 0.11 -3.28 14.30
C GLY A 36 -1.06 -4.07 13.69
N ALA A 37 -0.79 -5.00 12.79
CA ALA A 37 -1.75 -5.92 12.22
C ALA A 37 -2.05 -7.15 13.12
N ASN A 38 -1.50 -7.19 14.33
CA ASN A 38 -1.65 -8.30 15.27
C ASN A 38 -1.06 -9.65 14.78
N VAL A 39 -0.06 -9.59 13.91
CA VAL A 39 0.66 -10.77 13.43
C VAL A 39 1.70 -11.15 14.48
N ASP A 40 1.72 -12.42 14.89
CA ASP A 40 2.77 -12.91 15.78
C ASP A 40 4.10 -13.04 15.02
N ILE A 41 4.98 -12.07 15.25
CA ILE A 41 6.29 -12.01 14.60
C ILE A 41 7.32 -12.96 15.23
N HIS A 42 7.07 -13.50 16.43
CA HIS A 42 8.03 -14.35 17.16
C HIS A 42 7.92 -15.85 16.82
N GLU A 43 6.86 -16.25 16.15
CA GLU A 43 6.72 -17.63 15.67
C GLU A 43 7.86 -18.02 14.72
N ALA A 44 8.27 -19.31 14.81
CA ALA A 44 9.19 -19.92 13.85
C ALA A 44 8.48 -20.31 12.53
N LYS A 45 7.54 -19.48 12.08
CA LYS A 45 6.75 -19.66 10.86
C LYS A 45 6.82 -18.41 10.01
N GLY A 46 6.75 -18.60 8.70
CA GLY A 46 6.68 -17.49 7.76
C GLY A 46 5.36 -16.71 7.86
N SER A 47 5.45 -15.39 7.93
CA SER A 47 4.30 -14.49 7.78
C SER A 47 4.65 -13.40 6.77
N MET A 48 3.77 -13.13 5.81
CA MET A 48 3.97 -12.09 4.81
C MET A 48 3.12 -10.88 5.11
N VAL A 49 3.74 -9.71 5.10
CA VAL A 49 3.07 -8.42 5.29
C VAL A 49 3.34 -7.54 4.08
N VAL A 50 2.29 -6.89 3.59
CA VAL A 50 2.33 -5.92 2.50
C VAL A 50 1.75 -4.62 3.02
N ASP A 51 2.60 -3.65 3.28
CA ASP A 51 2.22 -2.33 3.76
C ASP A 51 2.19 -1.34 2.59
N ILE A 52 1.01 -0.85 2.25
CA ILE A 52 0.78 0.06 1.12
C ILE A 52 0.45 1.44 1.67
N GLY A 53 1.48 2.28 1.77
CA GLY A 53 1.36 3.65 2.23
C GLY A 53 0.91 4.65 1.14
N GLY A 54 1.29 5.93 1.32
CA GLY A 54 1.11 6.96 0.30
C GLY A 54 2.17 6.87 -0.80
N GLY A 55 3.46 6.87 -0.44
CA GLY A 55 4.58 6.91 -1.39
C GLY A 55 5.25 5.57 -1.69
N THR A 56 5.20 4.61 -0.75
CA THR A 56 5.87 3.30 -0.84
C THR A 56 4.94 2.15 -0.52
N THR A 57 5.25 1.01 -1.12
CA THR A 57 4.74 -0.30 -0.71
C THR A 57 5.92 -1.12 -0.21
N ASP A 58 5.86 -1.52 1.05
CA ASP A 58 6.87 -2.29 1.73
C ASP A 58 6.36 -3.72 1.94
N ILE A 59 7.08 -4.69 1.36
CA ILE A 59 6.70 -6.10 1.37
C ILE A 59 7.77 -6.85 2.14
N ALA A 60 7.39 -7.65 3.14
CA ALA A 60 8.34 -8.46 3.88
C ALA A 60 7.77 -9.82 4.28
N VAL A 61 8.67 -10.80 4.29
CA VAL A 61 8.47 -12.10 4.93
C VAL A 61 9.19 -12.07 6.26
N ILE A 62 8.45 -12.34 7.33
CA ILE A 62 8.88 -12.23 8.71
C ILE A 62 8.87 -13.61 9.34
N SER A 63 9.91 -13.94 10.12
CA SER A 63 10.00 -15.14 10.94
C SER A 63 10.95 -14.89 12.11
N LEU A 64 10.66 -15.44 13.29
CA LEU A 64 11.51 -15.33 14.50
C LEU A 64 11.91 -13.88 14.85
N GLY A 65 11.00 -12.93 14.68
CA GLY A 65 11.22 -11.53 15.03
C GLY A 65 12.11 -10.75 14.04
N GLY A 66 12.41 -11.32 12.88
CA GLY A 66 13.24 -10.66 11.86
C GLY A 66 12.66 -10.75 10.46
N SER A 67 13.06 -9.81 9.59
CA SER A 67 12.76 -9.84 8.17
C SER A 67 13.70 -10.80 7.45
N VAL A 68 13.16 -11.82 6.79
CA VAL A 68 13.90 -12.84 6.03
C VAL A 68 14.13 -12.36 4.59
N VAL A 69 13.07 -11.90 3.96
CA VAL A 69 13.08 -11.27 2.62
C VAL A 69 12.27 -10.00 2.71
N SER A 70 12.75 -8.92 2.13
CA SER A 70 12.00 -7.67 2.04
C SER A 70 12.29 -6.95 0.73
N GLU A 71 11.28 -6.24 0.24
CA GLU A 71 11.37 -5.38 -0.93
C GLU A 71 10.54 -4.11 -0.69
N SER A 72 11.06 -2.97 -1.13
CA SER A 72 10.36 -1.68 -1.05
C SER A 72 10.17 -1.13 -2.46
N LEU A 73 8.94 -0.84 -2.82
CA LEU A 73 8.52 -0.36 -4.13
C LEU A 73 7.98 1.07 -4.00
N LYS A 74 8.41 1.97 -4.89
CA LYS A 74 7.89 3.35 -4.96
C LYS A 74 6.60 3.43 -5.80
N VAL A 75 5.66 2.56 -5.52
CA VAL A 75 4.30 2.54 -6.08
C VAL A 75 3.33 2.31 -4.93
N ALA A 76 2.48 3.28 -4.66
CA ALA A 76 1.49 3.25 -3.59
C ALA A 76 0.38 4.27 -3.87
N GLY A 77 -0.27 4.83 -2.84
CA GLY A 77 -1.41 5.74 -2.96
C GLY A 77 -1.21 6.90 -3.93
N ASP A 78 -0.05 7.55 -3.88
CA ASP A 78 0.28 8.70 -4.74
C ASP A 78 0.35 8.30 -6.23
N LYS A 79 0.84 7.08 -6.51
CA LYS A 79 0.88 6.55 -7.87
C LYS A 79 -0.51 6.23 -8.42
N PHE A 80 -1.42 5.81 -7.57
CA PHE A 80 -2.82 5.65 -7.95
C PHE A 80 -3.44 7.02 -8.30
N ASP A 81 -3.18 8.06 -7.52
CA ASP A 81 -3.67 9.41 -7.81
C ASP A 81 -3.10 9.97 -9.11
N GLU A 82 -1.79 9.83 -9.34
CA GLU A 82 -1.14 10.20 -10.61
C GLU A 82 -1.77 9.46 -11.81
N ALA A 83 -2.07 8.17 -11.67
CA ALA A 83 -2.69 7.37 -12.71
C ALA A 83 -4.11 7.86 -13.05
N ILE A 84 -4.91 8.21 -12.03
CA ILE A 84 -6.24 8.81 -12.21
C ILE A 84 -6.15 10.16 -12.93
N VAL A 85 -5.27 11.06 -12.48
CA VAL A 85 -5.07 12.37 -13.14
C VAL A 85 -4.72 12.20 -14.61
N LYS A 86 -3.78 11.27 -14.91
CA LYS A 86 -3.35 10.96 -16.28
C LYS A 86 -4.49 10.39 -17.12
N TYR A 87 -5.29 9.50 -16.55
CA TYR A 87 -6.42 8.87 -17.23
C TYR A 87 -7.51 9.89 -17.57
N ILE A 88 -7.95 10.68 -16.59
CA ILE A 88 -8.97 11.73 -16.79
C ILE A 88 -8.52 12.75 -17.82
N LYS A 89 -7.26 13.18 -17.75
CA LYS A 89 -6.66 14.06 -18.76
C LYS A 89 -6.75 13.47 -20.16
N LYS A 90 -6.41 12.17 -20.32
CA LYS A 90 -6.37 11.51 -21.62
C LYS A 90 -7.75 11.23 -22.20
N LYS A 91 -8.69 10.80 -21.37
CA LYS A 91 -10.01 10.32 -21.82
C LYS A 91 -11.03 11.46 -21.93
N HIS A 92 -11.03 12.38 -20.98
CA HIS A 92 -12.04 13.45 -20.88
C HIS A 92 -11.53 14.83 -21.32
N ASN A 93 -10.22 14.99 -21.59
CA ASN A 93 -9.57 16.29 -21.85
C ASN A 93 -9.79 17.29 -20.70
N VAL A 94 -9.88 16.79 -19.47
CA VAL A 94 -10.08 17.59 -18.26
C VAL A 94 -8.88 17.45 -17.35
N MET A 95 -8.37 18.58 -16.84
CA MET A 95 -7.34 18.60 -15.83
C MET A 95 -7.98 18.69 -14.44
N ILE A 96 -7.64 17.73 -13.57
CA ILE A 96 -8.05 17.67 -12.17
C ILE A 96 -6.83 17.82 -11.27
N GLY A 97 -7.05 18.21 -10.01
CA GLY A 97 -6.02 18.25 -8.97
C GLY A 97 -5.86 16.91 -8.26
N GLU A 98 -4.74 16.75 -7.53
CA GLU A 98 -4.43 15.55 -6.75
C GLU A 98 -5.54 15.23 -5.74
N ARG A 99 -6.09 16.21 -5.03
CA ARG A 99 -7.20 16.02 -4.09
C ARG A 99 -8.44 15.42 -4.76
N THR A 100 -8.78 15.86 -5.97
CA THR A 100 -9.93 15.30 -6.71
C THR A 100 -9.65 13.86 -7.14
N ALA A 101 -8.40 13.55 -7.49
CA ALA A 101 -7.99 12.18 -7.81
C ALA A 101 -8.06 11.28 -6.59
N GLU A 102 -7.61 11.75 -5.43
CA GLU A 102 -7.72 11.05 -4.16
C GLU A 102 -9.19 10.80 -3.77
N ASP A 103 -10.07 11.82 -3.92
CA ASP A 103 -11.50 11.67 -3.69
C ASP A 103 -12.12 10.61 -4.62
N LEU A 104 -11.73 10.56 -5.90
CA LEU A 104 -12.14 9.51 -6.85
C LEU A 104 -11.65 8.14 -6.42
N LYS A 105 -10.37 8.02 -6.04
CA LYS A 105 -9.77 6.77 -5.54
C LYS A 105 -10.52 6.22 -4.34
N ILE A 106 -10.84 7.07 -3.36
CA ILE A 106 -11.50 6.66 -2.10
C ILE A 106 -12.95 6.26 -2.36
N ASN A 107 -13.70 7.02 -3.17
CA ASN A 107 -15.15 6.84 -3.31
C ASN A 107 -15.52 5.77 -4.35
N ILE A 108 -14.86 5.76 -5.50
CA ILE A 108 -15.22 4.87 -6.63
C ILE A 108 -14.02 4.08 -7.19
N GLY A 109 -12.80 4.30 -6.65
CA GLY A 109 -11.61 3.57 -7.07
C GLY A 109 -11.75 2.07 -6.88
N CYS A 110 -11.35 1.28 -7.88
CA CYS A 110 -11.32 -0.17 -7.81
C CYS A 110 -10.25 -0.74 -8.75
N VAL A 111 -9.74 -1.90 -8.39
CA VAL A 111 -8.78 -2.67 -9.22
C VAL A 111 -9.28 -4.08 -9.55
N TYR A 112 -10.53 -4.35 -9.18
CA TYR A 112 -11.22 -5.59 -9.51
C TYR A 112 -12.65 -5.27 -9.99
N PRO A 113 -13.21 -6.00 -10.96
CA PRO A 113 -14.54 -5.72 -11.50
C PRO A 113 -15.60 -5.70 -10.41
N LYS A 114 -16.38 -4.62 -10.34
CA LYS A 114 -17.53 -4.50 -9.43
C LYS A 114 -18.78 -5.11 -10.05
N ILE A 115 -19.68 -5.63 -9.20
CA ILE A 115 -20.98 -6.14 -9.62
C ILE A 115 -21.88 -4.98 -10.10
N GLN A 116 -21.75 -3.82 -9.45
CA GLN A 116 -22.51 -2.61 -9.79
C GLN A 116 -21.52 -1.46 -10.02
N ASP A 117 -21.65 -0.82 -11.19
CA ASP A 117 -20.86 0.37 -11.50
C ASP A 117 -21.31 1.54 -10.62
N MET A 118 -20.36 2.30 -10.13
CA MET A 118 -20.58 3.50 -9.32
C MET A 118 -20.12 4.70 -10.12
N ASP A 119 -20.78 5.84 -9.92
CA ASP A 119 -20.45 7.09 -10.60
C ASP A 119 -20.21 8.22 -9.61
N MET A 120 -19.42 9.20 -10.02
CA MET A 120 -19.10 10.39 -9.25
C MET A 120 -18.92 11.59 -10.17
N ASP A 121 -19.58 12.69 -9.84
CA ASP A 121 -19.40 13.97 -10.55
C ASP A 121 -18.19 14.71 -9.98
N ILE A 122 -17.29 15.11 -10.88
CA ILE A 122 -16.09 15.87 -10.53
C ILE A 122 -16.00 17.15 -11.36
N ARG A 123 -15.28 18.12 -10.81
CA ARG A 123 -15.00 19.40 -11.50
C ARG A 123 -13.52 19.50 -11.83
N GLY A 124 -13.24 19.92 -13.05
CA GLY A 124 -11.89 20.18 -13.51
C GLY A 124 -11.85 21.32 -14.51
N ARG A 125 -10.69 21.56 -15.09
CA ARG A 125 -10.51 22.55 -16.16
C ARG A 125 -10.47 21.82 -17.50
N ASP A 126 -11.38 22.17 -18.39
CA ASP A 126 -11.36 21.71 -19.79
C ASP A 126 -10.08 22.19 -20.48
N LEU A 127 -9.34 21.28 -21.08
CA LEU A 127 -8.03 21.59 -21.70
C LEU A 127 -8.17 22.27 -23.08
N VAL A 128 -9.36 22.21 -23.69
CA VAL A 128 -9.62 22.84 -25.00
C VAL A 128 -10.06 24.29 -24.80
N THR A 129 -11.01 24.52 -23.88
CA THR A 129 -11.61 25.84 -23.67
C THR A 129 -10.95 26.63 -22.53
N GLY A 130 -10.22 25.96 -21.64
CA GLY A 130 -9.65 26.55 -20.44
C GLY A 130 -10.67 26.82 -19.31
N LEU A 131 -11.96 26.55 -19.53
CA LEU A 131 -13.04 26.86 -18.61
C LEU A 131 -13.31 25.71 -17.62
N PRO A 132 -13.94 25.97 -16.46
CA PRO A 132 -14.41 24.94 -15.56
C PRO A 132 -15.43 24.02 -16.24
N LYS A 133 -15.29 22.70 -16.05
CA LYS A 133 -16.14 21.68 -16.61
C LYS A 133 -16.45 20.63 -15.55
N THR A 134 -17.71 20.22 -15.47
CA THR A 134 -18.14 19.07 -14.67
C THR A 134 -18.23 17.84 -15.58
N ILE A 135 -17.75 16.71 -15.13
CA ILE A 135 -17.86 15.41 -15.80
C ILE A 135 -18.28 14.35 -14.79
N THR A 136 -19.01 13.35 -15.27
CA THR A 136 -19.33 12.14 -14.50
C THR A 136 -18.27 11.08 -14.83
N VAL A 137 -17.72 10.46 -13.81
CA VAL A 137 -16.69 9.41 -13.92
C VAL A 137 -17.24 8.13 -13.30
N HIS A 138 -17.00 6.99 -13.94
CA HIS A 138 -17.49 5.68 -13.52
C HIS A 138 -16.40 4.81 -12.90
N SER A 139 -16.77 3.88 -12.00
CA SER A 139 -15.81 2.97 -11.38
C SER A 139 -15.13 2.04 -12.39
N SER A 140 -15.80 1.70 -13.49
CA SER A 140 -15.18 0.99 -14.61
C SER A 140 -14.00 1.74 -15.23
N GLU A 141 -14.06 3.08 -15.25
CA GLU A 141 -12.94 3.92 -15.70
C GLU A 141 -11.79 3.92 -14.69
N MET A 142 -12.12 3.85 -13.40
CA MET A 142 -11.10 3.75 -12.35
C MET A 142 -10.36 2.41 -12.41
N LEU A 143 -11.07 1.32 -12.72
CA LEU A 143 -10.45 0.03 -12.98
C LEU A 143 -9.39 0.11 -14.08
N GLU A 144 -9.73 0.75 -15.22
CA GLU A 144 -8.78 0.95 -16.32
C GLU A 144 -7.57 1.80 -15.92
N ALA A 145 -7.79 2.82 -15.08
CA ALA A 145 -6.74 3.72 -14.64
C ALA A 145 -5.77 3.09 -13.65
N LEU A 146 -6.30 2.28 -12.71
CA LEU A 146 -5.58 1.78 -11.54
C LEU A 146 -4.95 0.40 -11.72
N ILE A 147 -5.33 -0.34 -12.75
CA ILE A 147 -4.85 -1.72 -12.93
C ILE A 147 -3.33 -1.79 -13.13
N GLU A 148 -2.73 -0.83 -13.85
CA GLU A 148 -1.30 -0.81 -14.13
C GLU A 148 -0.47 -0.68 -12.83
N PRO A 149 -0.66 0.35 -11.97
CA PRO A 149 0.07 0.46 -10.71
C PRO A 149 -0.27 -0.68 -9.73
N ALA A 150 -1.50 -1.22 -9.74
CA ALA A 150 -1.86 -2.37 -8.92
C ALA A 150 -1.08 -3.63 -9.32
N MET A 151 -0.93 -3.89 -10.62
CA MET A 151 -0.14 -5.01 -11.12
C MET A 151 1.34 -4.90 -10.76
N MET A 152 1.91 -3.70 -10.69
CA MET A 152 3.29 -3.51 -10.23
C MET A 152 3.47 -3.96 -8.77
N ILE A 153 2.46 -3.75 -7.92
CA ILE A 153 2.47 -4.26 -6.54
C ILE A 153 2.38 -5.78 -6.53
N VAL A 154 1.49 -6.36 -7.34
CA VAL A 154 1.35 -7.82 -7.48
C VAL A 154 2.66 -8.46 -7.93
N ASP A 155 3.33 -7.89 -8.93
CA ASP A 155 4.60 -8.40 -9.44
C ASP A 155 5.71 -8.34 -8.37
N SER A 156 5.72 -7.30 -7.54
CA SER A 156 6.66 -7.18 -6.42
C SER A 156 6.38 -8.25 -5.34
N VAL A 157 5.11 -8.53 -5.04
CA VAL A 157 4.73 -9.62 -4.11
C VAL A 157 5.21 -10.98 -4.66
N HIS A 158 5.01 -11.25 -5.95
CA HIS A 158 5.55 -12.46 -6.59
C HIS A 158 7.07 -12.54 -6.46
N SER A 159 7.79 -11.45 -6.75
CA SER A 159 9.25 -11.39 -6.63
C SER A 159 9.74 -11.74 -5.22
N VAL A 160 9.01 -11.28 -4.18
CA VAL A 160 9.34 -11.60 -2.79
C VAL A 160 9.05 -13.07 -2.47
N LEU A 161 7.91 -13.61 -2.93
CA LEU A 161 7.55 -15.02 -2.74
C LEU A 161 8.57 -15.95 -3.40
N GLU A 162 9.03 -15.63 -4.62
CA GLU A 162 10.06 -16.40 -5.34
C GLU A 162 11.41 -16.45 -4.60
N LYS A 163 11.75 -15.37 -3.89
CA LYS A 163 13.00 -15.28 -3.09
C LYS A 163 12.85 -15.91 -1.70
N THR A 164 11.62 -16.26 -1.30
CA THR A 164 11.32 -16.81 0.02
C THR A 164 11.71 -18.28 0.11
N PRO A 165 12.37 -18.72 1.20
CA PRO A 165 12.64 -20.13 1.44
C PRO A 165 11.36 -20.99 1.36
N PRO A 166 11.41 -22.21 0.76
CA PRO A 166 10.22 -23.01 0.51
C PRO A 166 9.38 -23.32 1.75
N GLU A 167 10.02 -23.52 2.91
CA GLU A 167 9.33 -23.79 4.17
C GLU A 167 8.49 -22.60 4.63
N LEU A 168 9.03 -21.38 4.51
CA LEU A 168 8.33 -20.17 4.87
C LEU A 168 7.25 -19.82 3.83
N ALA A 169 7.47 -20.14 2.56
CA ALA A 169 6.47 -19.97 1.51
C ALA A 169 5.26 -20.89 1.73
N ALA A 170 5.49 -22.12 2.20
CA ALA A 170 4.41 -23.03 2.61
C ALA A 170 3.60 -22.44 3.78
N ASP A 171 4.28 -21.93 4.82
CA ASP A 171 3.61 -21.28 5.95
C ASP A 171 2.74 -20.09 5.49
N ILE A 172 3.22 -19.27 4.54
CA ILE A 172 2.48 -18.13 3.99
C ILE A 172 1.26 -18.61 3.20
N SER A 173 1.38 -19.71 2.46
CA SER A 173 0.25 -20.29 1.74
C SER A 173 -0.88 -20.72 2.69
N ASP A 174 -0.53 -21.24 3.87
CA ASP A 174 -1.50 -21.67 4.88
C ASP A 174 -2.09 -20.49 5.68
N LYS A 175 -1.24 -19.53 6.08
CA LYS A 175 -1.64 -18.37 6.91
C LYS A 175 -2.29 -17.25 6.12
N GLY A 176 -1.86 -17.05 4.88
CA GLY A 176 -2.24 -15.91 4.05
C GLY A 176 -1.27 -14.73 4.11
N ILE A 177 -1.59 -13.71 3.31
CA ILE A 177 -0.87 -12.44 3.22
C ILE A 177 -1.65 -11.39 4.00
N TYR A 178 -0.97 -10.62 4.85
CA TYR A 178 -1.54 -9.52 5.61
C TYR A 178 -1.29 -8.20 4.88
N MET A 179 -2.35 -7.45 4.58
CA MET A 179 -2.26 -6.13 3.97
C MET A 179 -2.52 -5.04 5.01
N THR A 180 -1.68 -4.00 5.00
CA THR A 180 -1.77 -2.81 5.85
C THR A 180 -1.56 -1.53 5.04
N GLY A 181 -1.68 -0.38 5.70
CA GLY A 181 -1.54 0.92 5.07
C GLY A 181 -2.80 1.39 4.36
N GLY A 182 -2.93 2.71 4.16
CA GLY A 182 -4.13 3.31 3.57
C GLY A 182 -4.38 2.90 2.11
N GLY A 183 -3.31 2.60 1.36
CA GLY A 183 -3.39 2.17 -0.04
C GLY A 183 -4.02 0.79 -0.23
N CYS A 184 -3.99 -0.08 0.79
CA CYS A 184 -4.63 -1.40 0.72
C CYS A 184 -6.17 -1.33 0.71
N LEU A 185 -6.76 -0.17 1.05
CA LEU A 185 -8.21 0.04 1.07
C LEU A 185 -8.80 0.30 -0.32
N VAL A 186 -8.00 0.38 -1.37
CA VAL A 186 -8.49 0.42 -2.76
C VAL A 186 -9.28 -0.85 -3.02
N ASP A 187 -10.56 -0.68 -3.41
CA ASP A 187 -11.49 -1.79 -3.55
C ASP A 187 -11.02 -2.86 -4.54
N GLY A 188 -11.01 -4.10 -4.07
CA GLY A 188 -10.64 -5.28 -4.86
C GLY A 188 -9.14 -5.54 -5.00
N LEU A 189 -8.26 -4.78 -4.31
CA LEU A 189 -6.83 -5.05 -4.34
C LEU A 189 -6.48 -6.36 -3.63
N ASP A 190 -7.19 -6.68 -2.56
CA ASP A 190 -7.14 -7.97 -1.88
C ASP A 190 -7.51 -9.13 -2.81
N LYS A 191 -8.61 -8.97 -3.55
CA LYS A 191 -9.10 -9.98 -4.52
C LYS A 191 -8.15 -10.15 -5.67
N LEU A 192 -7.62 -9.05 -6.22
CA LEU A 192 -6.65 -9.08 -7.30
C LEU A 192 -5.38 -9.83 -6.85
N LEU A 193 -4.86 -9.51 -5.68
CA LEU A 193 -3.68 -10.15 -5.13
C LEU A 193 -3.93 -11.64 -4.86
N GLN A 194 -5.08 -11.99 -4.27
CA GLN A 194 -5.48 -13.37 -4.05
C GLN A 194 -5.62 -14.15 -5.36
N GLU A 195 -6.24 -13.58 -6.38
CA GLU A 195 -6.38 -14.23 -7.69
C GLU A 195 -5.01 -14.50 -8.34
N LYS A 196 -4.10 -13.54 -8.25
CA LYS A 196 -2.78 -13.65 -8.89
C LYS A 196 -1.81 -14.54 -8.15
N THR A 197 -1.84 -14.56 -6.81
CA THR A 197 -0.93 -15.37 -5.99
C THR A 197 -1.47 -16.75 -5.64
N GLY A 198 -2.80 -16.93 -5.66
CA GLY A 198 -3.47 -18.13 -5.16
C GLY A 198 -3.47 -18.23 -3.64
N ILE A 199 -3.00 -17.21 -2.92
CA ILE A 199 -2.89 -17.16 -1.46
C ILE A 199 -4.00 -16.29 -0.90
N ASN A 200 -4.60 -16.70 0.22
CA ASN A 200 -5.61 -15.88 0.90
C ASN A 200 -5.02 -14.55 1.36
N VAL A 201 -5.76 -13.45 1.17
CA VAL A 201 -5.31 -12.10 1.53
C VAL A 201 -6.26 -11.52 2.58
N MET A 202 -5.68 -10.96 3.63
CA MET A 202 -6.41 -10.37 4.76
C MET A 202 -6.00 -8.92 4.95
N ILE A 203 -6.96 -8.02 4.98
CA ILE A 203 -6.73 -6.61 5.32
C ILE A 203 -6.78 -6.46 6.83
N ALA A 204 -5.78 -5.78 7.42
CA ALA A 204 -5.74 -5.51 8.86
C ALA A 204 -6.97 -4.67 9.29
N GLN A 205 -7.51 -4.95 10.48
CA GLN A 205 -8.72 -4.28 11.00
C GLN A 205 -8.61 -2.76 11.02
N ASP A 206 -7.43 -2.24 11.32
CA ASP A 206 -7.14 -0.80 11.35
C ASP A 206 -5.92 -0.49 10.48
N ALA A 207 -6.04 -0.81 9.18
CA ALA A 207 -4.95 -0.77 8.23
C ALA A 207 -4.21 0.58 8.20
N VAL A 208 -4.93 1.70 8.37
CA VAL A 208 -4.35 3.05 8.34
C VAL A 208 -3.53 3.34 9.60
N SER A 209 -3.93 2.80 10.75
CA SER A 209 -3.32 3.09 12.06
C SER A 209 -2.27 2.05 12.48
N CYS A 210 -2.07 0.97 11.72
CA CYS A 210 -1.15 -0.11 12.09
C CYS A 210 0.25 0.41 12.49
N LEU A 211 0.81 1.36 11.73
CA LEU A 211 2.10 1.97 12.04
C LEU A 211 2.04 2.96 13.22
N SER A 212 0.90 3.62 13.46
CA SER A 212 0.76 4.61 14.52
C SER A 212 0.54 3.98 15.90
N LEU A 213 -0.03 2.78 15.98
CA LEU A 213 -0.27 2.05 17.23
C LEU A 213 1.02 1.68 17.96
N ILE A 214 2.16 1.58 17.25
CA ILE A 214 3.47 1.25 17.84
C ILE A 214 4.09 2.42 18.58
N HIS A 215 3.64 3.64 18.35
CA HIS A 215 4.14 4.82 19.03
C HIS A 215 3.53 5.03 20.42
N ILE A 216 2.59 4.18 20.85
CA ILE A 216 1.85 4.29 22.13
C ILE A 216 2.11 3.04 22.99
N SER A 217 3.36 2.73 23.30
CA SER A 217 3.68 1.91 24.47
C SER A 217 4.21 2.81 25.57
N GLU A 218 3.40 3.00 26.61
CA GLU A 218 3.83 3.61 27.87
C GLU A 218 4.99 2.85 28.52
#